data_c4d71df4f3f3187dda26bf2334c4c669
#
_entry.id   c4d71df4f3f3187dda26bf2334c4c669
#
_cell.length_a   1.000
_cell.length_b   1.000
_cell.length_c   1.000
_cell.angle_alpha   90.00
_cell.angle_beta   90.00
_cell.angle_gamma   90.00
#
_symmetry.space_group_name_H-M   'P 1'
#
loop_
_entity.id
_entity.type
_entity.pdbx_description
1 polymer ?
#
loop_
_entity_poly.entity_id
_entity_poly.type
_entity_poly.pdbx_seq_one_letter_code
_entity_poly.pdbx_strand_id
1 'polypeptide(L)' 'MMEIRWVIRPGWDGPEKVLQVRYKHDDQWSEWKDVPEVDLMRTNK' A
#
# COMPACT_ATOMS: atom_id res chain seq x y z
N MET A 1 -0.62 -13.34 8.02
CA MET A 1 0.61 -12.54 8.04
C MET A 1 0.55 -11.47 6.96
N MET A 2 1.12 -10.32 7.23
CA MET A 2 0.99 -9.18 6.34
C MET A 2 2.33 -8.48 6.23
N GLU A 3 2.61 -7.95 5.06
CA GLU A 3 3.82 -7.13 4.86
C GLU A 3 3.44 -5.79 4.31
N ILE A 4 4.20 -4.78 4.66
CA ILE A 4 3.95 -3.42 4.22
C ILE A 4 5.26 -2.85 3.70
N ARG A 5 5.17 -2.05 2.66
CA ARG A 5 6.37 -1.40 2.14
C ARG A 5 6.02 -0.03 1.56
N TRP A 6 7.03 0.82 1.46
CA TRP A 6 6.90 2.09 0.77
C TRP A 6 7.55 1.97 -0.59
N VAL A 7 6.91 2.53 -1.57
CA VAL A 7 7.42 2.51 -2.94
C VAL A 7 7.42 3.93 -3.47
N ILE A 8 8.46 4.30 -4.19
CA ILE A 8 8.51 5.60 -4.81
C ILE A 8 8.36 5.40 -6.30
N ARG A 9 7.45 6.13 -6.91
CA ARG A 9 7.22 6.01 -8.33
C ARG A 9 6.87 7.37 -8.91
N PRO A 10 6.95 7.53 -10.24
CA PRO A 10 6.65 8.81 -10.84
C PRO A 10 5.19 9.15 -10.65
N GLY A 11 4.94 10.37 -10.26
CA GLY A 11 3.60 10.86 -10.07
C GLY A 11 3.36 12.05 -10.94
N TRP A 12 2.19 12.61 -10.77
CA TRP A 12 1.76 13.74 -11.58
C TRP A 12 2.63 14.96 -11.34
N ASP A 13 2.99 15.21 -10.10
CA ASP A 13 3.74 16.34 -9.71
C ASP A 13 5.15 16.02 -9.35
N GLY A 14 5.66 14.88 -9.75
CA GLY A 14 6.99 14.44 -9.39
C GLY A 14 6.91 13.12 -8.66
N PRO A 15 7.97 12.69 -8.03
CA PRO A 15 7.96 11.37 -7.35
C PRO A 15 6.93 11.34 -6.25
N GLU A 16 6.26 10.22 -6.13
CA GLU A 16 5.29 10.09 -5.05
C GLU A 16 5.57 8.81 -4.28
N LYS A 17 5.29 8.84 -3.00
CA LYS A 17 5.42 7.68 -2.13
C LYS A 17 4.09 6.99 -2.04
N VAL A 18 4.11 5.69 -2.17
CA VAL A 18 2.90 4.89 -2.10
C VAL A 18 3.12 3.80 -1.09
N LEU A 19 2.18 3.62 -0.19
CA LEU A 19 2.22 2.53 0.76
C LEU A 19 1.56 1.33 0.14
N GLN A 20 2.21 0.19 0.18
CA GLN A 20 1.65 -1.03 -0.37
C GLN A 20 1.59 -2.11 0.69
N VAL A 21 0.66 -3.00 0.54
CA VAL A 21 0.45 -4.08 1.48
C VAL A 21 0.19 -5.37 0.72
N ARG A 22 0.61 -6.47 1.30
CA ARG A 22 0.24 -7.78 0.78
C ARG A 22 0.00 -8.71 1.95
N TYR A 23 -0.75 -9.76 1.70
CA TYR A 23 -1.12 -10.72 2.73
C TYR A 23 -0.65 -12.11 2.34
N LYS A 24 -0.35 -12.90 3.34
CA LYS A 24 0.00 -14.30 3.14
C LYS A 24 -1.18 -15.16 3.54
N HIS A 25 -1.53 -16.08 2.66
CA HIS A 25 -2.64 -16.98 2.91
C HIS A 25 -2.26 -18.35 2.39
N ASP A 26 -2.25 -19.36 3.24
CA ASP A 26 -1.92 -20.72 2.87
C ASP A 26 -0.57 -20.79 2.19
N ASP A 27 0.41 -20.17 2.77
CA ASP A 27 1.77 -20.17 2.26
C ASP A 27 1.95 -19.47 0.93
N GLN A 28 0.97 -18.67 0.54
CA GLN A 28 1.08 -17.90 -0.69
C GLN A 28 0.85 -16.44 -0.40
N TRP A 29 1.67 -15.60 -1.01
CA TRP A 29 1.52 -14.16 -0.85
C TRP A 29 0.61 -13.62 -1.93
N SER A 30 -0.24 -12.69 -1.56
CA SER A 30 -1.06 -11.99 -2.53
C SER A 30 -0.21 -10.99 -3.28
N GLU A 31 -0.78 -10.35 -4.26
CA GLU A 31 -0.10 -9.28 -4.95
C GLU A 31 -0.02 -8.06 -4.06
N TRP A 32 0.94 -7.20 -4.35
CA TRP A 32 1.03 -5.94 -3.63
C TRP A 32 -0.12 -5.05 -4.05
N LYS A 33 -0.75 -4.42 -3.08
CA LYS A 33 -1.86 -3.52 -3.32
C LYS A 33 -1.55 -2.17 -2.75
N ASP A 34 -1.90 -1.13 -3.49
CA ASP A 34 -1.71 0.23 -3.01
C ASP A 34 -2.73 0.53 -1.93
N VAL A 35 -2.27 1.22 -0.90
CA VAL A 35 -3.16 1.69 0.16
C VAL A 35 -3.31 3.18 -0.03
N PRO A 36 -4.47 3.66 -0.43
CA PRO A 36 -4.64 5.09 -0.64
C PRO A 36 -4.48 5.85 0.67
N GLU A 37 -3.80 6.97 0.57
CA GLU A 37 -3.56 7.76 1.75
C GLU A 37 -4.85 8.22 2.38
N VAL A 38 -5.82 8.45 1.58
CA VAL A 38 -7.10 8.91 2.07
C VAL A 38 -7.77 7.86 2.96
N ASP A 39 -7.53 6.60 2.67
CA ASP A 39 -8.09 5.54 3.50
C ASP A 39 -7.39 5.48 4.84
N LEU A 40 -6.13 5.81 4.88
CA LEU A 40 -5.41 5.82 6.13
C LEU A 40 -5.89 6.93 7.03
N MET A 41 -6.29 8.04 6.46
CA MET A 41 -6.72 9.15 7.25
C MET A 41 -8.19 9.13 7.58
N ARG A 42 -8.95 8.29 6.95
CA ARG A 42 -10.34 8.19 7.17
C ARG A 42 -10.58 7.40 8.40
N THR A 43 -10.52 7.99 9.46
CA THR A 43 -10.76 7.24 10.61
C THR A 43 -12.15 7.25 10.92
N ASN A 44 -12.75 7.17 10.83
CA ASN A 44 -13.96 7.06 11.30
C ASN A 44 -14.84 7.83 11.23
N LYS A 45 -15.14 7.91 11.04
CA LYS A 45 -15.91 8.60 11.05
C LYS A 45 -16.54 8.28 11.22
#